data_dffd0ca606768c8c79d7e0f574e09a0c
#
_entry.id   dffd0ca606768c8c79d7e0f574e09a0c
#
_cell.length_a   1.000
_cell.length_b   1.000
_cell.length_c   1.000
_cell.angle_alpha   90.00
_cell.angle_beta   90.00
_cell.angle_gamma   90.00
#
_symmetry.space_group_name_H-M   'P 1'
#
loop_
_entity.id
_entity.type
_entity.pdbx_description
1 polymer ?
#
loop_
_entity_poly.entity_id
_entity_poly.type
_entity_poly.pdbx_seq_one_letter_code
_entity_poly.pdbx_strand_id
1 'polypeptide(L)'
;MRYLFGNFLSRTILSFVLFSFLLSFEVKAQTADFLGLDTVKAGKFDNGKMWTFEYPPMDYFSQAYNFQPDEKWFEHIRMSALRFANYCSASFVSEDGLVMTNHHCARQSVTQVNKEGEDLHITGFLSETLQDERPVPGLYVDQLVLYKDVTDEVID
;
A
#
# COMPACT_ATOMS: atom_id res chain seq x y z
N MET A 1 -27.88 -41.22 -54.63
CA MET A 1 -27.85 -39.91 -53.96
C MET A 1 -27.85 -39.95 -52.41
N ARG A 2 -27.93 -41.10 -51.77
CA ARG A 2 -28.00 -41.24 -50.29
C ARG A 2 -26.64 -41.39 -49.61
N TYR A 3 -25.58 -41.70 -50.29
CA TYR A 3 -24.25 -41.95 -49.68
C TYR A 3 -23.35 -40.70 -49.56
N LEU A 4 -23.67 -39.68 -50.29
CA LEU A 4 -22.87 -38.44 -50.25
C LEU A 4 -23.18 -37.55 -49.00
N PHE A 5 -24.42 -37.60 -48.50
CA PHE A 5 -24.84 -36.79 -47.33
C PHE A 5 -24.32 -37.37 -46.01
N GLY A 6 -24.20 -38.69 -45.88
CA GLY A 6 -23.70 -39.31 -44.64
C GLY A 6 -22.23 -39.00 -44.36
N ASN A 7 -21.40 -38.95 -45.40
CA ASN A 7 -19.97 -38.64 -45.25
C ASN A 7 -19.69 -37.15 -44.93
N PHE A 8 -20.56 -36.25 -45.41
CA PHE A 8 -20.40 -34.83 -45.15
C PHE A 8 -20.75 -34.51 -43.70
N LEU A 9 -21.85 -35.03 -43.18
CA LEU A 9 -22.30 -34.83 -41.80
C LEU A 9 -21.29 -35.46 -40.80
N SER A 10 -20.75 -36.63 -41.08
CA SER A 10 -19.74 -37.27 -40.23
C SER A 10 -18.42 -36.48 -40.17
N ARG A 11 -17.99 -35.90 -41.30
CA ARG A 11 -16.78 -35.08 -41.35
C ARG A 11 -16.93 -33.74 -40.64
N THR A 12 -18.10 -33.10 -40.71
CA THR A 12 -18.37 -31.87 -39.99
C THR A 12 -18.46 -32.10 -38.48
N ILE A 13 -19.09 -33.19 -38.04
CA ILE A 13 -19.15 -33.53 -36.60
C ILE A 13 -17.74 -33.85 -36.07
N LEU A 14 -16.94 -34.60 -36.82
CA LEU A 14 -15.56 -34.94 -36.42
C LEU A 14 -14.68 -33.67 -36.32
N SER A 15 -14.83 -32.73 -37.27
CA SER A 15 -14.11 -31.45 -37.21
C SER A 15 -14.54 -30.60 -36.06
N PHE A 16 -15.82 -30.61 -35.70
CA PHE A 16 -16.33 -29.81 -34.55
C PHE A 16 -15.85 -30.40 -33.20
N VAL A 17 -15.82 -31.74 -33.10
CA VAL A 17 -15.28 -32.43 -31.92
C VAL A 17 -13.78 -32.21 -31.78
N LEU A 18 -13.01 -32.22 -32.87
CA LEU A 18 -11.57 -31.93 -32.86
C LEU A 18 -11.29 -30.47 -32.46
N PHE A 19 -12.12 -29.54 -32.98
CA PHE A 19 -12.01 -28.13 -32.66
C PHE A 19 -12.38 -27.83 -31.21
N SER A 20 -13.40 -28.52 -30.66
CA SER A 20 -13.75 -28.42 -29.23
C SER A 20 -12.66 -28.96 -28.32
N PHE A 21 -11.94 -30.00 -28.76
CA PHE A 21 -10.81 -30.55 -27.99
C PHE A 21 -9.59 -29.64 -28.00
N LEU A 22 -9.41 -28.82 -29.05
CA LEU A 22 -8.34 -27.84 -29.13
C LEU A 22 -8.63 -26.59 -28.28
N LEU A 23 -9.90 -26.32 -27.93
CA LEU A 23 -10.30 -25.22 -27.07
C LEU A 23 -10.23 -25.53 -25.55
N SER A 24 -10.03 -26.80 -25.20
CA SER A 24 -9.89 -27.26 -23.81
C SER A 24 -8.46 -27.21 -23.29
N PHE A 25 -7.55 -26.53 -23.96
CA PHE A 25 -6.30 -26.16 -23.32
C PHE A 25 -6.62 -25.15 -22.23
N GLU A 26 -6.59 -25.63 -20.99
CA GLU A 26 -6.59 -24.75 -19.82
C GLU A 26 -5.44 -23.75 -19.99
N VAL A 27 -5.78 -22.50 -20.24
CA VAL A 27 -4.86 -21.39 -20.08
C VAL A 27 -4.59 -21.30 -18.58
N LYS A 28 -3.65 -22.08 -18.11
CA LYS A 28 -3.08 -21.84 -16.78
C LYS A 28 -2.53 -20.42 -16.83
N ALA A 29 -3.13 -19.55 -16.05
CA ALA A 29 -2.64 -18.19 -15.89
C ALA A 29 -1.20 -18.27 -15.36
N GLN A 30 -0.22 -18.11 -16.23
CA GLN A 30 1.22 -18.16 -15.90
C GLN A 30 1.68 -16.95 -15.10
N THR A 31 0.75 -16.11 -14.64
CA THR A 31 1.09 -14.87 -13.91
C THR A 31 1.64 -15.12 -12.51
N ALA A 32 1.35 -16.28 -11.89
CA ALA A 32 1.87 -16.58 -10.55
C ALA A 32 3.36 -17.01 -10.60
N ASP A 33 3.75 -17.79 -11.60
CA ASP A 33 5.12 -18.30 -11.73
C ASP A 33 6.15 -17.19 -12.00
N PHE A 34 5.76 -16.17 -12.76
CA PHE A 34 6.65 -15.06 -13.12
C PHE A 34 7.08 -14.20 -11.90
N LEU A 35 6.22 -14.11 -10.89
CA LEU A 35 6.49 -13.32 -9.68
C LEU A 35 6.98 -14.19 -8.51
N GLY A 36 7.10 -15.51 -8.68
CA GLY A 36 7.47 -16.43 -7.61
C GLY A 36 6.49 -16.44 -6.44
N LEU A 37 5.23 -16.04 -6.67
CA LEU A 37 4.21 -15.91 -5.64
C LEU A 37 3.69 -17.24 -5.10
N ASP A 38 3.90 -18.31 -5.82
CA ASP A 38 3.61 -19.69 -5.40
C ASP A 38 4.47 -20.14 -4.22
N THR A 39 5.64 -19.52 -4.05
CA THR A 39 6.53 -19.74 -2.90
C THR A 39 6.18 -18.92 -1.68
N VAL A 40 5.35 -17.88 -1.84
CA VAL A 40 4.90 -17.01 -0.76
C VAL A 40 3.77 -17.72 -0.01
N LYS A 41 4.07 -18.21 1.18
CA LYS A 41 3.07 -18.81 2.07
C LYS A 41 2.77 -17.86 3.21
N ALA A 42 1.47 -17.63 3.45
CA ALA A 42 1.04 -16.88 4.61
C ALA A 42 1.50 -17.60 5.90
N GLY A 43 2.31 -16.94 6.70
CA GLY A 43 2.67 -17.39 8.03
C GLY A 43 1.57 -17.09 9.05
N LYS A 44 1.77 -17.57 10.26
CA LYS A 44 0.83 -17.33 11.39
C LYS A 44 0.50 -15.84 11.59
N PHE A 45 1.41 -14.95 11.22
CA PHE A 45 1.33 -13.51 11.48
C PHE A 45 1.10 -12.64 10.24
N ASP A 46 0.91 -13.22 9.06
CA ASP A 46 0.82 -12.46 7.81
C ASP A 46 -0.59 -11.90 7.52
N ASN A 47 -1.52 -12.11 8.44
CA ASN A 47 -2.91 -11.65 8.32
C ASN A 47 -3.08 -10.17 8.68
N GLY A 48 -2.27 -9.29 8.23
CA GLY A 48 -2.35 -7.86 8.51
C GLY A 48 -2.71 -7.56 9.98
N LYS A 49 -1.90 -6.82 10.68
CA LYS A 49 -2.13 -6.52 12.08
C LYS A 49 -2.25 -5.01 12.27
N MET A 50 -3.32 -4.63 12.93
CA MET A 50 -3.47 -3.30 13.48
C MET A 50 -3.16 -3.36 14.98
N TRP A 51 -2.38 -2.42 15.45
CA TRP A 51 -2.04 -2.28 16.87
C TRP A 51 -1.94 -0.80 17.25
N THR A 52 -2.15 -0.53 18.52
CA THR A 52 -1.97 0.81 19.09
C THR A 52 -0.61 0.90 19.77
N PHE A 53 -0.16 2.11 20.06
CA PHE A 53 1.13 2.30 20.73
C PHE A 53 1.14 1.72 22.15
N GLU A 54 -0.04 1.60 22.81
CA GLU A 54 -0.18 1.00 24.14
C GLU A 54 -0.06 -0.51 24.13
N TYR A 55 -0.48 -1.16 23.02
CA TYR A 55 -0.58 -2.61 22.92
C TYR A 55 0.17 -3.13 21.68
N PRO A 56 1.50 -2.93 21.62
CA PRO A 56 2.30 -3.46 20.52
C PRO A 56 2.37 -4.99 20.60
N PRO A 57 2.34 -5.70 19.45
CA PRO A 57 2.37 -7.17 19.42
C PRO A 57 3.81 -7.68 19.61
N MET A 58 4.33 -7.63 20.84
CA MET A 58 5.71 -7.99 21.20
C MET A 58 6.08 -9.42 20.80
N ASP A 59 5.16 -10.37 21.01
CA ASP A 59 5.37 -11.77 20.61
C ASP A 59 5.53 -11.91 19.10
N TYR A 60 4.80 -11.12 18.35
CA TYR A 60 4.90 -11.07 16.90
C TYR A 60 6.27 -10.56 16.45
N PHE A 61 6.74 -9.44 17.00
CA PHE A 61 8.04 -8.89 16.67
C PHE A 61 9.17 -9.88 17.01
N SER A 62 9.08 -10.52 18.17
CA SER A 62 10.06 -11.52 18.61
C SER A 62 10.05 -12.76 17.70
N GLN A 63 8.87 -13.36 17.47
CA GLN A 63 8.76 -14.65 16.77
C GLN A 63 8.95 -14.52 15.25
N ALA A 64 8.41 -13.45 14.63
CA ALA A 64 8.47 -13.27 13.19
C ALA A 64 9.79 -12.66 12.72
N TYR A 65 10.38 -11.76 13.52
CA TYR A 65 11.53 -10.96 13.10
C TYR A 65 12.75 -11.07 14.01
N ASN A 66 12.66 -11.86 15.09
CA ASN A 66 13.69 -11.90 16.14
C ASN A 66 14.06 -10.49 16.63
N PHE A 67 13.06 -9.63 16.77
CA PHE A 67 13.21 -8.23 17.13
C PHE A 67 12.46 -7.95 18.43
N GLN A 68 13.16 -7.34 19.40
CA GLN A 68 12.64 -7.02 20.73
C GLN A 68 12.83 -5.53 20.98
N PRO A 69 11.94 -4.67 20.44
CA PRO A 69 12.01 -3.23 20.68
C PRO A 69 11.75 -2.88 22.14
N ASP A 70 12.46 -1.87 22.63
CA ASP A 70 12.26 -1.29 23.95
C ASP A 70 11.28 -0.11 23.93
N GLU A 71 10.96 0.44 25.10
CA GLU A 71 10.07 1.60 25.23
C GLU A 71 10.58 2.82 24.47
N LYS A 72 11.91 3.03 24.43
CA LYS A 72 12.50 4.17 23.70
C LYS A 72 12.30 4.05 22.20
N TRP A 73 12.36 2.82 21.69
CA TRP A 73 12.06 2.58 20.29
C TRP A 73 10.61 2.89 19.96
N PHE A 74 9.65 2.45 20.80
CA PHE A 74 8.23 2.76 20.62
C PHE A 74 7.94 4.25 20.75
N GLU A 75 8.57 4.94 21.71
CA GLU A 75 8.47 6.38 21.84
C GLU A 75 8.97 7.09 20.59
N HIS A 76 10.13 6.68 20.07
CA HIS A 76 10.70 7.24 18.85
C HIS A 76 9.76 7.04 17.64
N ILE A 77 9.19 5.85 17.48
CA ILE A 77 8.23 5.57 16.39
C ILE A 77 6.96 6.41 16.56
N ARG A 78 6.42 6.50 17.77
CA ARG A 78 5.24 7.31 18.05
C ARG A 78 5.48 8.80 17.76
N MET A 79 6.63 9.31 18.19
CA MET A 79 7.00 10.70 17.96
C MET A 79 7.35 11.00 16.51
N SER A 80 7.71 9.99 15.73
CA SER A 80 7.95 10.14 14.29
C SER A 80 6.65 10.02 13.47
N ALA A 81 5.66 9.27 13.96
CA ALA A 81 4.40 9.05 13.25
C ALA A 81 3.52 10.29 13.31
N LEU A 82 2.97 10.69 12.17
CA LEU A 82 2.17 11.90 12.01
C LEU A 82 0.83 11.59 11.37
N ARG A 83 -0.18 12.34 11.77
CA ARG A 83 -1.40 12.52 11.01
C ARG A 83 -1.20 13.72 10.08
N PHE A 84 -1.31 13.49 8.78
CA PHE A 84 -1.17 14.53 7.76
C PHE A 84 -2.55 15.11 7.46
N ALA A 85 -2.79 16.34 7.88
CA ALA A 85 -4.10 16.96 7.89
C ALA A 85 -5.16 16.06 8.56
N ASN A 86 -6.34 15.89 7.97
CA ASN A 86 -7.41 15.02 8.47
C ASN A 86 -7.63 13.77 7.60
N TYR A 87 -6.75 13.49 6.64
CA TYR A 87 -7.01 12.47 5.62
C TYR A 87 -5.86 11.50 5.33
N CYS A 88 -4.64 11.78 5.80
CA CYS A 88 -3.49 10.93 5.51
C CYS A 88 -2.61 10.69 6.74
N SER A 89 -1.65 9.78 6.57
CA SER A 89 -0.56 9.54 7.49
C SER A 89 0.76 10.07 6.91
N ALA A 90 1.69 10.42 7.78
CA ALA A 90 3.03 10.85 7.42
C ALA A 90 4.02 10.42 8.50
N SER A 91 5.29 10.74 8.28
CA SER A 91 6.34 10.54 9.27
C SER A 91 7.38 11.65 9.18
N PHE A 92 7.91 12.09 10.31
CA PHE A 92 9.18 12.78 10.33
C PHE A 92 10.31 11.84 9.88
N VAL A 93 11.18 12.34 9.02
CA VAL A 93 12.35 11.60 8.51
C VAL A 93 13.65 12.36 8.72
N SER A 94 13.60 13.52 9.37
CA SER A 94 14.78 14.27 9.85
C SER A 94 14.48 15.02 11.13
N GLU A 95 15.53 15.43 11.81
CA GLU A 95 15.47 16.28 13.02
C GLU A 95 15.00 17.71 12.69
N ASP A 96 15.20 18.16 11.46
CA ASP A 96 14.79 19.47 10.97
C ASP A 96 13.34 19.55 10.49
N GLY A 97 12.54 18.50 10.78
CA GLY A 97 11.11 18.51 10.47
C GLY A 97 10.76 18.12 9.04
N LEU A 98 11.66 17.44 8.29
CA LEU A 98 11.31 16.89 6.98
C LEU A 98 10.24 15.81 7.15
N VAL A 99 9.11 15.99 6.47
CA VAL A 99 7.96 15.08 6.52
C VAL A 99 7.85 14.28 5.25
N MET A 100 7.76 12.96 5.38
CA MET A 100 7.46 12.04 4.28
C MET A 100 5.99 11.63 4.35
N THR A 101 5.30 11.72 3.20
CA THR A 101 3.92 11.25 3.04
C THR A 101 3.71 10.63 1.66
N ASN A 102 2.52 10.12 1.39
CA ASN A 102 2.17 9.60 0.07
C ASN A 102 1.99 10.73 -0.94
N HIS A 103 2.36 10.48 -2.20
CA HIS A 103 2.22 11.46 -3.28
C HIS A 103 0.78 12.00 -3.39
N HIS A 104 -0.23 11.14 -3.33
CA HIS A 104 -1.62 11.56 -3.47
C HIS A 104 -2.10 12.47 -2.32
N CYS A 105 -1.46 12.41 -1.13
CA CYS A 105 -1.79 13.27 -0.01
C CYS A 105 -1.29 14.70 -0.21
N ALA A 106 -0.11 14.88 -0.82
CA ALA A 106 0.51 16.18 -1.06
C ALA A 106 0.19 16.80 -2.42
N ARG A 107 -0.29 15.98 -3.37
CA ARG A 107 -0.46 16.38 -4.78
C ARG A 107 -1.28 17.67 -4.97
N GLN A 108 -2.37 17.83 -4.24
CA GLN A 108 -3.21 19.02 -4.35
C GLN A 108 -2.55 20.26 -3.75
N SER A 109 -1.66 20.09 -2.79
CA SER A 109 -0.92 21.16 -2.14
C SER A 109 0.12 21.79 -3.07
N VAL A 110 0.68 20.99 -3.98
CA VAL A 110 1.71 21.44 -4.92
C VAL A 110 1.19 22.57 -5.82
N THR A 111 -0.05 22.48 -6.30
CA THR A 111 -0.64 23.53 -7.15
C THR A 111 -0.89 24.84 -6.42
N GLN A 112 -1.08 24.79 -5.10
CA GLN A 112 -1.36 25.99 -4.31
C GLN A 112 -0.12 26.87 -4.16
N VAL A 113 1.06 26.33 -4.38
CA VAL A 113 2.34 27.04 -4.26
C VAL A 113 2.99 27.36 -5.61
N ASN A 114 2.28 27.13 -6.74
CA ASN A 114 2.72 27.57 -8.05
C ASN A 114 2.89 29.11 -8.07
N LYS A 115 3.97 29.55 -8.68
CA LYS A 115 4.12 30.96 -9.09
C LYS A 115 3.59 31.13 -10.51
N GLU A 116 3.45 32.36 -10.93
CA GLU A 116 3.00 32.69 -12.29
C GLU A 116 3.90 32.04 -13.34
N GLY A 117 3.29 31.29 -14.24
CA GLY A 117 4.00 30.56 -15.30
C GLY A 117 4.58 29.20 -14.89
N GLU A 118 4.44 28.76 -13.62
CA GLU A 118 4.89 27.44 -13.18
C GLU A 118 3.75 26.40 -13.28
N ASP A 119 4.15 25.17 -13.58
CA ASP A 119 3.32 23.97 -13.40
C ASP A 119 4.12 22.90 -12.66
N LEU A 120 4.05 22.94 -11.33
CA LEU A 120 4.81 22.04 -10.46
C LEU A 120 4.29 20.61 -10.49
N HIS A 121 3.11 20.34 -11.05
CA HIS A 121 2.68 18.96 -11.31
C HIS A 121 3.50 18.30 -12.42
N ILE A 122 3.95 19.09 -13.39
CA ILE A 122 4.75 18.61 -14.51
C ILE A 122 6.23 18.65 -14.18
N THR A 123 6.69 19.79 -13.62
CA THR A 123 8.13 20.04 -13.40
C THR A 123 8.65 19.46 -12.09
N GLY A 124 7.74 19.19 -11.14
CA GLY A 124 8.12 18.88 -9.76
C GLY A 124 8.52 20.13 -8.98
N PHE A 125 8.72 19.95 -7.68
CA PHE A 125 9.22 20.97 -6.78
C PHE A 125 10.35 20.39 -5.93
N LEU A 126 11.47 21.07 -5.88
CA LEU A 126 12.60 20.77 -5.01
C LEU A 126 13.10 22.07 -4.40
N SER A 127 13.18 22.14 -3.08
CA SER A 127 13.89 23.18 -2.36
C SER A 127 15.33 22.75 -2.11
N GLU A 128 16.30 23.55 -2.50
CA GLU A 128 17.71 23.28 -2.20
C GLU A 128 18.07 23.74 -0.78
N THR A 129 17.35 24.71 -0.27
CA THR A 129 17.52 25.25 1.10
C THR A 129 16.17 25.44 1.77
N LEU A 130 16.15 25.57 3.11
CA LEU A 130 14.92 25.85 3.88
C LEU A 130 14.27 27.17 3.47
N GLN A 131 15.05 28.15 2.98
CA GLN A 131 14.55 29.44 2.53
C GLN A 131 13.81 29.35 1.18
N ASP A 132 14.07 28.31 0.41
CA ASP A 132 13.39 28.06 -0.87
C ASP A 132 12.07 27.31 -0.69
N GLU A 133 11.79 26.82 0.51
CA GLU A 133 10.54 26.15 0.82
C GLU A 133 9.35 27.10 0.67
N ARG A 134 8.23 26.54 0.22
CA ARG A 134 6.99 27.29 -0.01
C ARG A 134 5.92 26.80 0.95
N PRO A 135 5.48 27.63 1.90
CA PRO A 135 4.43 27.23 2.82
C PRO A 135 3.12 26.98 2.09
N VAL A 136 2.50 25.83 2.36
CA VAL A 136 1.17 25.49 1.86
C VAL A 136 0.12 26.04 2.82
N PRO A 137 -0.77 26.96 2.39
CA PRO A 137 -1.76 27.53 3.28
C PRO A 137 -2.69 26.47 3.88
N GLY A 138 -2.82 26.50 5.20
CA GLY A 138 -3.73 25.62 5.94
C GLY A 138 -3.31 24.14 6.02
N LEU A 139 -2.14 23.77 5.50
CA LEU A 139 -1.59 22.44 5.69
C LEU A 139 -0.95 22.34 7.08
N TYR A 140 -1.24 21.25 7.77
CA TYR A 140 -0.70 20.95 9.10
C TYR A 140 -0.46 19.45 9.25
N VAL A 141 0.35 19.10 10.24
CA VAL A 141 0.52 17.73 10.71
C VAL A 141 0.29 17.68 12.22
N ASP A 142 -0.33 16.60 12.68
CA ASP A 142 -0.51 16.35 14.12
C ASP A 142 0.47 15.25 14.55
N GLN A 143 1.17 15.49 15.65
CA GLN A 143 2.04 14.54 16.33
C GLN A 143 1.37 14.04 17.61
N LEU A 144 1.33 12.72 17.83
CA LEU A 144 0.82 12.16 19.08
C LEU A 144 1.88 12.25 20.17
N VAL A 145 1.84 13.30 20.97
CA VAL A 145 2.82 13.54 22.03
C VAL A 145 2.52 12.77 23.33
N LEU A 146 1.25 12.52 23.64
CA LEU A 146 0.81 11.84 24.85
C LEU A 146 -0.48 11.05 24.60
N TYR A 147 -0.57 9.90 25.19
CA TYR A 147 -1.82 9.15 25.37
C TYR A 147 -1.92 8.68 26.83
N LYS A 148 -3.13 8.43 27.31
CA LYS A 148 -3.40 7.94 28.66
C LYS A 148 -4.58 6.96 28.61
N ASP A 149 -4.42 5.82 29.24
CA ASP A 149 -5.56 4.94 29.53
C ASP A 149 -6.39 5.56 30.67
N VAL A 150 -7.67 5.76 30.39
CA VAL A 150 -8.65 6.33 31.33
C VAL A 150 -9.77 5.34 31.63
N THR A 151 -9.56 4.06 31.36
CA THR A 151 -10.57 3.02 31.55
C THR A 151 -11.14 3.05 32.95
N ASP A 152 -10.28 3.09 33.97
CA ASP A 152 -10.69 3.11 35.38
C ASP A 152 -11.35 4.43 35.80
N GLU A 153 -11.19 5.49 35.01
CA GLU A 153 -11.82 6.79 35.27
C GLU A 153 -13.24 6.88 34.65
N VAL A 154 -13.56 6.01 33.73
CA VAL A 154 -14.82 6.03 32.95
C VAL A 154 -15.75 4.88 33.34
N ILE A 155 -15.20 3.76 33.77
CA ILE A 155 -15.98 2.58 34.20
C ILE A 155 -16.05 2.62 35.74
N ASP A 156 -17.07 3.26 36.28
CA ASP A 156 -17.50 3.14 37.67
C ASP A 156 -18.56 2.03 37.83
#